data_b4e429a20742d425a97a69260a71df76
#
_entry.id   b4e429a20742d425a97a69260a71df76
#
_cell.length_a   1.000
_cell.length_b   1.000
_cell.length_c   1.000
_cell.angle_alpha   90.00
_cell.angle_beta   90.00
_cell.angle_gamma   90.00
#
_symmetry.space_group_name_H-M   'P 1'
#
loop_
_entity.id
_entity.type
_entity.pdbx_description
1 polymer ?
#
loop_
_entity_poly.entity_id
_entity_poly.type
_entity_poly.pdbx_seq_one_letter_code
_entity_poly.pdbx_strand_id
1 'polypeptide(L)'
;KEMTQGQTATALYNDDVVDGISNLSAEYMYVFKFVEGYCLIAAMPVNEAMFMRDASMLTSIFMQVIIFATLFVFIYLLIKRVIINNLKKINDTLAQITNGDLSVTVNVRSNVEFASLSDDINSTVATLKRYIAEAAARIDKELEYAKQIQLSALPTNFPENEEYGIYAEMIAAKEVGGDFYDFYKLNNTTVAFLAADVSGKGIPAAMFMMTAKTIIKDLAESGMAVNDIF
;
A
#
# COMPACT_ATOMS: atom_id res chain seq x y z
N LYS A 1 -80.16 17.56 6.16
CA LYS A 1 -79.89 16.15 5.92
C LYS A 1 -80.37 15.42 7.16
N GLU A 2 -81.45 14.63 7.03
CA GLU A 2 -81.96 13.84 8.12
C GLU A 2 -80.92 12.79 8.56
N MET A 3 -80.58 12.81 9.82
CA MET A 3 -79.68 11.83 10.40
C MET A 3 -80.48 10.79 11.17
N THR A 4 -80.21 9.54 10.91
CA THR A 4 -80.79 8.39 11.63
C THR A 4 -79.97 8.03 12.86
N GLN A 5 -80.66 7.48 13.89
CA GLN A 5 -80.07 7.06 15.13
C GLN A 5 -78.85 6.15 14.92
N GLY A 6 -77.68 6.53 15.48
CA GLY A 6 -76.42 5.74 15.41
C GLY A 6 -75.41 6.21 14.35
N GLN A 7 -75.69 7.22 13.54
CA GLN A 7 -74.77 7.80 12.57
C GLN A 7 -73.93 8.92 13.20
N THR A 8 -72.65 8.93 12.92
CA THR A 8 -71.71 10.04 13.19
C THR A 8 -71.40 10.76 11.89
N ALA A 9 -71.55 12.06 11.85
CA ALA A 9 -71.16 12.88 10.70
C ALA A 9 -70.42 14.13 11.15
N THR A 10 -69.45 14.55 10.33
CA THR A 10 -68.75 15.82 10.50
C THR A 10 -69.23 16.77 9.41
N ALA A 11 -69.55 17.99 9.78
CA ALA A 11 -69.92 19.04 8.82
C ALA A 11 -69.15 20.33 9.14
N LEU A 12 -68.70 21.02 8.10
CA LEU A 12 -68.22 22.39 8.21
C LEU A 12 -69.39 23.34 8.01
N TYR A 13 -69.59 24.22 8.95
CA TYR A 13 -70.63 25.23 8.91
C TYR A 13 -70.00 26.60 9.08
N ASN A 14 -70.36 27.55 8.20
CA ASN A 14 -69.96 28.94 8.32
C ASN A 14 -71.06 29.68 9.07
N ASP A 15 -70.78 30.21 10.23
CA ASP A 15 -71.74 30.88 11.08
C ASP A 15 -71.82 32.36 10.67
N ASP A 16 -72.53 32.65 9.60
CA ASP A 16 -72.81 34.02 9.19
C ASP A 16 -74.08 34.61 9.83
N VAL A 17 -74.73 33.86 10.69
CA VAL A 17 -76.05 34.29 11.23
C VAL A 17 -76.19 33.92 12.71
N VAL A 18 -75.80 34.80 13.60
CA VAL A 18 -76.54 35.03 14.88
C VAL A 18 -76.21 36.43 15.39
N ASP A 19 -77.27 37.26 15.45
CA ASP A 19 -77.42 38.50 16.24
C ASP A 19 -76.16 39.39 16.41
N GLY A 20 -76.12 40.44 15.62
CA GLY A 20 -75.76 41.80 16.02
C GLY A 20 -74.45 42.05 16.75
N ILE A 21 -73.56 41.07 16.91
CA ILE A 21 -72.28 41.24 17.58
C ILE A 21 -71.21 40.48 16.82
N SER A 22 -70.40 41.30 16.14
CA SER A 22 -69.06 41.00 15.60
C SER A 22 -68.97 40.23 14.30
N ASN A 23 -68.39 40.91 13.37
CA ASN A 23 -67.75 40.46 12.09
C ASN A 23 -66.57 39.50 12.35
N LEU A 24 -66.80 38.35 12.86
CA LEU A 24 -65.80 37.26 12.87
C LEU A 24 -66.51 36.01 12.33
N SER A 25 -66.50 35.83 11.01
CA SER A 25 -66.83 34.55 10.39
C SER A 25 -65.80 33.51 10.79
N ALA A 26 -66.03 32.81 11.88
CA ALA A 26 -65.24 31.68 12.27
C ALA A 26 -65.87 30.42 11.67
N GLU A 27 -65.10 29.66 10.90
CA GLU A 27 -65.49 28.32 10.48
C GLU A 27 -65.35 27.36 11.67
N TYR A 28 -66.44 26.58 11.92
CA TYR A 28 -66.48 25.57 13.01
C TYR A 28 -66.61 24.17 12.42
N MET A 29 -65.90 23.22 13.04
CA MET A 29 -66.06 21.80 12.79
C MET A 29 -67.05 21.25 13.82
N TYR A 30 -68.08 20.55 13.38
CA TYR A 30 -69.09 19.96 14.27
C TYR A 30 -69.06 18.45 14.20
N VAL A 31 -69.13 17.80 15.37
CA VAL A 31 -69.29 16.35 15.51
C VAL A 31 -70.60 16.07 16.20
N PHE A 32 -71.48 15.26 15.62
CA PHE A 32 -72.78 14.92 16.16
C PHE A 32 -72.80 13.42 16.57
N LYS A 33 -73.46 13.13 17.68
CA LYS A 33 -73.75 11.76 18.10
C LYS A 33 -75.18 11.72 18.68
N PHE A 34 -76.02 10.81 18.20
CA PHE A 34 -77.34 10.54 18.77
C PHE A 34 -77.18 9.46 19.89
N VAL A 35 -77.65 9.80 21.06
CA VAL A 35 -77.71 8.90 22.23
C VAL A 35 -79.06 9.03 22.86
N GLU A 36 -79.86 7.96 22.99
CA GLU A 36 -81.15 7.88 23.65
C GLU A 36 -82.14 8.99 23.33
N GLY A 37 -82.23 9.40 22.04
CA GLY A 37 -83.15 10.44 21.61
C GLY A 37 -82.58 11.88 21.66
N TYR A 38 -81.41 12.04 22.19
CA TYR A 38 -80.71 13.33 22.25
C TYR A 38 -79.60 13.42 21.18
N CYS A 39 -79.45 14.61 20.60
CA CYS A 39 -78.32 14.88 19.73
C CYS A 39 -77.24 15.67 20.50
N LEU A 40 -76.13 15.04 20.73
CA LEU A 40 -74.93 15.69 21.30
C LEU A 40 -74.15 16.32 20.17
N ILE A 41 -73.87 17.62 20.26
CA ILE A 41 -73.12 18.40 19.31
C ILE A 41 -71.87 18.94 20.01
N ALA A 42 -70.71 18.62 19.48
CA ALA A 42 -69.44 19.25 19.87
C ALA A 42 -69.00 20.16 18.74
N ALA A 43 -68.71 21.40 19.03
CA ALA A 43 -68.21 22.39 18.06
C ALA A 43 -66.81 22.88 18.46
N MET A 44 -65.91 22.95 17.49
CA MET A 44 -64.57 23.47 17.69
C MET A 44 -64.24 24.42 16.50
N PRO A 45 -63.65 25.57 16.75
CA PRO A 45 -63.15 26.42 15.65
C PRO A 45 -62.17 25.70 14.74
N VAL A 46 -62.36 25.79 13.41
CA VAL A 46 -61.49 25.10 12.44
C VAL A 46 -60.05 25.52 12.58
N ASN A 47 -59.79 26.81 12.81
CA ASN A 47 -58.44 27.32 13.05
C ASN A 47 -57.71 26.66 14.25
N GLU A 48 -58.46 26.37 15.34
CA GLU A 48 -57.93 25.71 16.51
C GLU A 48 -57.67 24.21 16.25
N ALA A 49 -58.59 23.54 15.57
CA ALA A 49 -58.43 22.16 15.14
C ALA A 49 -57.23 22.00 14.14
N MET A 50 -57.12 22.95 13.20
CA MET A 50 -55.99 22.98 12.24
C MET A 50 -54.66 23.28 12.91
N PHE A 51 -54.63 24.24 13.85
CA PHE A 51 -53.43 24.56 14.62
C PHE A 51 -52.89 23.35 15.37
N MET A 52 -53.74 22.60 16.04
CA MET A 52 -53.33 21.36 16.77
C MET A 52 -52.79 20.31 15.79
N ARG A 53 -53.39 20.15 14.63
CA ARG A 53 -52.92 19.24 13.58
C ARG A 53 -51.59 19.69 13.04
N ASP A 54 -51.41 20.94 12.69
CA ASP A 54 -50.19 21.49 12.07
C ASP A 54 -49.06 21.50 13.07
N ALA A 55 -49.28 21.82 14.32
CA ALA A 55 -48.32 21.69 15.42
C ALA A 55 -47.85 20.24 15.61
N SER A 56 -48.79 19.29 15.56
CA SER A 56 -48.45 17.86 15.64
C SER A 56 -47.65 17.36 14.45
N MET A 57 -47.97 17.84 13.23
CA MET A 57 -47.22 17.51 12.03
C MET A 57 -45.79 18.09 12.09
N LEU A 58 -45.62 19.35 12.50
CA LEU A 58 -44.33 20.00 12.63
C LEU A 58 -43.44 19.29 13.67
N THR A 59 -44.00 18.94 14.82
CA THR A 59 -43.25 18.19 15.86
C THR A 59 -42.85 16.81 15.34
N SER A 60 -43.70 16.13 14.59
CA SER A 60 -43.40 14.82 14.00
C SER A 60 -42.28 14.91 12.97
N ILE A 61 -42.33 15.89 12.09
CA ILE A 61 -41.26 16.15 11.09
C ILE A 61 -39.95 16.47 11.80
N PHE A 62 -39.98 17.34 12.82
CA PHE A 62 -38.79 17.73 13.56
C PHE A 62 -38.13 16.52 14.27
N MET A 63 -38.92 15.68 14.91
CA MET A 63 -38.44 14.43 15.52
C MET A 63 -37.83 13.49 14.49
N GLN A 64 -38.43 13.38 13.31
CA GLN A 64 -37.93 12.53 12.25
C GLN A 64 -36.57 13.02 11.70
N VAL A 65 -36.39 14.33 11.54
CA VAL A 65 -35.13 14.94 11.15
C VAL A 65 -34.03 14.65 12.17
N ILE A 66 -34.33 14.79 13.47
CA ILE A 66 -33.38 14.46 14.55
C ILE A 66 -32.97 12.99 14.50
N ILE A 67 -33.90 12.07 14.31
CA ILE A 67 -33.63 10.63 14.23
C ILE A 67 -32.71 10.35 13.03
N PHE A 68 -33.02 10.89 11.84
CA PHE A 68 -32.17 10.70 10.66
C PHE A 68 -30.79 11.32 10.82
N ALA A 69 -30.69 12.53 11.40
CA ALA A 69 -29.41 13.18 11.67
C ALA A 69 -28.53 12.33 12.60
N THR A 70 -29.14 11.83 13.69
CA THR A 70 -28.45 10.98 14.68
C THR A 70 -27.96 9.67 14.05
N LEU A 71 -28.82 9.03 13.26
CA LEU A 71 -28.49 7.79 12.55
C LEU A 71 -27.39 8.01 11.51
N PHE A 72 -27.43 9.11 10.79
CA PHE A 72 -26.41 9.49 9.83
C PHE A 72 -25.04 9.70 10.49
N VAL A 73 -24.99 10.44 11.61
CA VAL A 73 -23.76 10.64 12.39
C VAL A 73 -23.24 9.31 12.91
N PHE A 74 -24.11 8.44 13.41
CA PHE A 74 -23.73 7.12 13.90
C PHE A 74 -23.12 6.25 12.80
N ILE A 75 -23.75 6.17 11.63
CA ILE A 75 -23.25 5.44 10.46
C ILE A 75 -21.89 6.02 10.00
N TYR A 76 -21.77 7.34 9.93
CA TYR A 76 -20.51 8.00 9.57
C TYR A 76 -19.37 7.61 10.52
N LEU A 77 -19.63 7.62 11.84
CA LEU A 77 -18.62 7.24 12.83
C LEU A 77 -18.23 5.75 12.72
N LEU A 78 -19.19 4.87 12.44
CA LEU A 78 -18.91 3.46 12.18
C LEU A 78 -18.04 3.26 10.96
N ILE A 79 -18.39 3.87 9.83
CA ILE A 79 -17.61 3.78 8.59
C ILE A 79 -16.20 4.31 8.80
N LYS A 80 -16.07 5.48 9.43
CA LYS A 80 -14.76 6.08 9.73
C LYS A 80 -13.88 5.15 10.57
N ARG A 81 -14.45 4.54 11.63
CA ARG A 81 -13.71 3.70 12.56
C ARG A 81 -13.36 2.34 11.97
N VAL A 82 -14.31 1.69 11.29
CA VAL A 82 -14.16 0.31 10.82
C VAL A 82 -13.49 0.23 9.45
N ILE A 83 -13.72 1.19 8.57
CA ILE A 83 -13.21 1.12 7.20
C ILE A 83 -12.04 2.08 7.00
N ILE A 84 -12.28 3.39 7.17
CA ILE A 84 -11.31 4.42 6.76
C ILE A 84 -10.01 4.30 7.56
N ASN A 85 -10.08 4.15 8.87
CA ASN A 85 -8.89 4.07 9.72
C ASN A 85 -8.07 2.81 9.44
N ASN A 86 -8.72 1.70 9.13
CA ASN A 86 -8.03 0.44 8.84
C ASN A 86 -7.40 0.46 7.45
N LEU A 87 -8.11 1.01 6.46
CA LEU A 87 -7.56 1.21 5.12
C LEU A 87 -6.34 2.13 5.13
N LYS A 88 -6.39 3.21 5.94
CA LYS A 88 -5.25 4.10 6.11
C LYS A 88 -4.03 3.37 6.69
N LYS A 89 -4.21 2.54 7.73
CA LYS A 89 -3.11 1.74 8.30
C LYS A 89 -2.47 0.80 7.28
N ILE A 90 -3.29 0.11 6.47
CA ILE A 90 -2.79 -0.76 5.42
C ILE A 90 -1.99 0.04 4.40
N ASN A 91 -2.53 1.17 3.94
CA ASN A 91 -1.88 2.03 2.96
C ASN A 91 -0.55 2.61 3.48
N ASP A 92 -0.51 3.06 4.74
CA ASP A 92 0.71 3.58 5.36
C ASP A 92 1.80 2.48 5.46
N THR A 93 1.41 1.22 5.77
CA THR A 93 2.35 0.10 5.81
C THR A 93 2.80 -0.29 4.40
N LEU A 94 1.91 -0.31 3.41
CA LEU A 94 2.29 -0.56 2.00
C LEU A 94 3.25 0.50 1.47
N ALA A 95 3.08 1.77 1.86
CA ALA A 95 4.02 2.83 1.51
C ALA A 95 5.42 2.58 2.08
N GLN A 96 5.54 2.05 3.30
CA GLN A 96 6.83 1.66 3.89
C GLN A 96 7.45 0.50 3.12
N ILE A 97 6.67 -0.52 2.77
CA ILE A 97 7.12 -1.66 1.97
C ILE A 97 7.63 -1.20 0.59
N THR A 98 6.92 -0.29 -0.06
CA THR A 98 7.31 0.27 -1.37
C THR A 98 8.60 1.09 -1.29
N ASN A 99 8.87 1.71 -0.14
CA ASN A 99 10.12 2.43 0.11
C ASN A 99 11.28 1.49 0.51
N GLY A 100 11.07 0.17 0.45
CA GLY A 100 12.09 -0.84 0.69
C GLY A 100 12.14 -1.40 2.11
N ASP A 101 11.32 -0.90 3.03
CA ASP A 101 11.23 -1.49 4.37
C ASP A 101 10.34 -2.74 4.35
N LEU A 102 10.95 -3.86 4.07
CA LEU A 102 10.28 -5.15 4.09
C LEU A 102 10.17 -5.73 5.52
N SER A 103 10.66 -5.05 6.56
CA SER A 103 10.59 -5.55 7.94
C SER A 103 9.23 -5.34 8.58
N VAL A 104 8.44 -4.40 8.06
CA VAL A 104 7.11 -4.07 8.56
C VAL A 104 6.08 -5.16 8.23
N THR A 105 5.06 -5.24 9.08
CA THR A 105 3.95 -6.18 8.91
C THR A 105 2.61 -5.46 8.99
N VAL A 106 1.67 -5.84 8.16
CA VAL A 106 0.28 -5.38 8.24
C VAL A 106 -0.43 -6.19 9.31
N ASN A 107 -1.01 -5.50 10.30
CA ASN A 107 -1.80 -6.13 11.36
C ASN A 107 -3.12 -5.40 11.57
N VAL A 108 -4.06 -5.63 10.67
CA VAL A 108 -5.43 -5.12 10.76
C VAL A 108 -6.38 -6.31 10.86
N ARG A 109 -7.06 -6.45 12.02
CA ARG A 109 -7.90 -7.60 12.36
C ARG A 109 -9.33 -7.18 12.73
N SER A 110 -9.82 -6.07 12.19
CA SER A 110 -11.13 -5.51 12.54
C SER A 110 -12.31 -6.36 12.08
N ASN A 111 -12.15 -7.08 10.98
CA ASN A 111 -13.10 -8.06 10.45
C ASN A 111 -12.32 -9.13 9.65
N VAL A 112 -13.04 -10.14 9.15
CA VAL A 112 -12.44 -11.27 8.44
C VAL A 112 -11.74 -10.84 7.16
N GLU A 113 -12.32 -9.89 6.42
CA GLU A 113 -11.79 -9.39 5.15
C GLU A 113 -10.45 -8.65 5.35
N PHE A 114 -10.37 -7.76 6.34
CA PHE A 114 -9.11 -7.07 6.65
C PHE A 114 -8.05 -7.99 7.25
N ALA A 115 -8.48 -9.02 8.01
CA ALA A 115 -7.56 -10.02 8.52
C ALA A 115 -6.96 -10.84 7.36
N SER A 116 -7.78 -11.34 6.45
CA SER A 116 -7.32 -12.06 5.24
C SER A 116 -6.40 -11.18 4.39
N LEU A 117 -6.79 -9.94 4.12
CA LEU A 117 -5.96 -9.00 3.36
C LEU A 117 -4.60 -8.75 4.02
N SER A 118 -4.57 -8.63 5.35
CA SER A 118 -3.31 -8.48 6.10
C SER A 118 -2.41 -9.70 5.95
N ASP A 119 -2.99 -10.90 6.02
CA ASP A 119 -2.25 -12.16 5.87
C ASP A 119 -1.72 -12.34 4.45
N ASP A 120 -2.50 -11.99 3.43
CA ASP A 120 -2.11 -12.06 2.02
C ASP A 120 -0.96 -11.08 1.70
N ILE A 121 -1.03 -9.85 2.22
CA ILE A 121 0.05 -8.87 2.08
C ILE A 121 1.32 -9.39 2.77
N ASN A 122 1.24 -9.87 4.01
CA ASN A 122 2.39 -10.37 4.75
C ASN A 122 3.02 -11.60 4.07
N SER A 123 2.21 -12.50 3.52
CA SER A 123 2.67 -13.65 2.72
C SER A 123 3.40 -13.20 1.45
N THR A 124 2.88 -12.20 0.77
CA THR A 124 3.51 -11.60 -0.42
C THR A 124 4.88 -10.99 -0.06
N VAL A 125 4.96 -10.23 1.04
CA VAL A 125 6.21 -9.65 1.53
C VAL A 125 7.23 -10.74 1.90
N ALA A 126 6.80 -11.80 2.58
CA ALA A 126 7.66 -12.92 2.94
C ALA A 126 8.22 -13.62 1.68
N THR A 127 7.38 -13.81 0.66
CA THR A 127 7.80 -14.38 -0.62
C THR A 127 8.80 -13.49 -1.34
N LEU A 128 8.57 -12.17 -1.34
CA LEU A 128 9.49 -11.19 -1.93
C LEU A 128 10.85 -11.20 -1.23
N LYS A 129 10.88 -11.23 0.11
CA LYS A 129 12.13 -11.37 0.90
C LYS A 129 12.90 -12.61 0.49
N ARG A 130 12.22 -13.74 0.35
CA ARG A 130 12.85 -15.00 -0.07
C ARG A 130 13.47 -14.86 -1.45
N TYR A 131 12.76 -14.31 -2.44
CA TYR A 131 13.32 -14.12 -3.77
C TYR A 131 14.52 -13.18 -3.81
N ILE A 132 14.50 -12.11 -3.01
CA ILE A 132 15.65 -11.20 -2.90
C ILE A 132 16.85 -11.95 -2.30
N ALA A 133 16.66 -12.73 -1.25
CA ALA A 133 17.73 -13.51 -0.63
C ALA A 133 18.28 -14.60 -1.56
N GLU A 134 17.41 -15.29 -2.29
CA GLU A 134 17.81 -16.30 -3.28
C GLU A 134 18.60 -15.67 -4.45
N ALA A 135 18.18 -14.48 -4.92
CA ALA A 135 18.89 -13.75 -5.97
C ALA A 135 20.26 -13.27 -5.48
N ALA A 136 20.37 -12.73 -4.28
CA ALA A 136 21.64 -12.32 -3.68
C ALA A 136 22.61 -13.52 -3.54
N ALA A 137 22.13 -14.64 -2.99
CA ALA A 137 22.94 -15.84 -2.85
C ALA A 137 23.41 -16.42 -4.20
N ARG A 138 22.59 -16.28 -5.26
CA ARG A 138 23.01 -16.67 -6.61
C ARG A 138 24.14 -15.79 -7.14
N ILE A 139 24.01 -14.47 -6.97
CA ILE A 139 25.03 -13.50 -7.38
C ILE A 139 26.34 -13.77 -6.65
N ASP A 140 26.30 -13.97 -5.33
CA ASP A 140 27.50 -14.28 -4.53
C ASP A 140 28.18 -15.55 -5.02
N LYS A 141 27.41 -16.57 -5.37
CA LYS A 141 27.95 -17.82 -5.91
C LYS A 141 28.59 -17.65 -7.30
N GLU A 142 27.98 -16.86 -8.15
CA GLU A 142 28.53 -16.55 -9.48
C GLU A 142 29.83 -15.75 -9.36
N LEU A 143 29.93 -14.81 -8.43
CA LEU A 143 31.13 -14.05 -8.13
C LEU A 143 32.25 -14.94 -7.57
N GLU A 144 31.93 -15.90 -6.71
CA GLU A 144 32.90 -16.87 -6.20
C GLU A 144 33.47 -17.76 -7.35
N TYR A 145 32.62 -18.20 -8.27
CA TYR A 145 33.11 -18.91 -9.45
C TYR A 145 34.01 -18.03 -10.33
N ALA A 146 33.64 -16.77 -10.55
CA ALA A 146 34.47 -15.83 -11.30
C ALA A 146 35.84 -15.62 -10.65
N LYS A 147 35.88 -15.54 -9.31
CA LYS A 147 37.11 -15.47 -8.52
C LYS A 147 38.00 -16.72 -8.71
N GLN A 148 37.42 -17.90 -8.62
CA GLN A 148 38.14 -19.14 -8.84
C GLN A 148 38.73 -19.24 -10.23
N ILE A 149 37.97 -18.84 -11.27
CA ILE A 149 38.45 -18.77 -12.66
C ILE A 149 39.62 -17.81 -12.75
N GLN A 150 39.50 -16.59 -12.21
CA GLN A 150 40.56 -15.59 -12.22
C GLN A 150 41.84 -16.08 -11.53
N LEU A 151 41.73 -16.64 -10.34
CA LEU A 151 42.86 -17.17 -9.60
C LEU A 151 43.51 -18.34 -10.31
N SER A 152 42.74 -19.18 -11.00
CA SER A 152 43.31 -20.31 -11.78
C SER A 152 44.14 -19.87 -12.99
N ALA A 153 43.90 -18.65 -13.46
CA ALA A 153 44.68 -18.08 -14.54
C ALA A 153 46.04 -17.52 -14.09
N LEU A 154 46.22 -17.27 -12.80
CA LEU A 154 47.51 -16.80 -12.27
C LEU A 154 48.47 -17.97 -12.02
N PRO A 155 49.78 -17.77 -12.21
CA PRO A 155 50.75 -18.80 -11.91
C PRO A 155 50.77 -19.06 -10.40
N THR A 156 50.72 -20.34 -10.04
CA THR A 156 50.81 -20.83 -8.64
C THR A 156 52.10 -21.57 -8.33
N ASN A 157 52.79 -22.04 -9.40
CA ASN A 157 54.03 -22.77 -9.28
C ASN A 157 55.19 -21.85 -9.62
N PHE A 158 55.95 -21.45 -8.63
CA PHE A 158 57.12 -20.59 -8.81
C PHE A 158 58.36 -21.45 -8.86
N PRO A 159 59.24 -21.22 -9.86
CA PRO A 159 60.50 -22.00 -9.97
C PRO A 159 61.44 -21.61 -8.84
N GLU A 160 61.95 -22.63 -8.17
CA GLU A 160 63.08 -22.51 -7.24
C GLU A 160 64.33 -22.89 -7.98
N ASN A 161 65.32 -22.04 -8.02
CA ASN A 161 66.64 -22.35 -8.47
C ASN A 161 67.72 -21.64 -7.59
N GLU A 162 68.96 -21.98 -7.77
CA GLU A 162 70.10 -21.44 -6.95
C GLU A 162 70.36 -19.94 -7.21
N GLU A 163 69.89 -19.40 -8.33
CA GLU A 163 70.20 -18.04 -8.77
C GLU A 163 69.14 -17.03 -8.39
N TYR A 164 67.85 -17.45 -8.33
CA TYR A 164 66.73 -16.58 -8.01
C TYR A 164 65.55 -17.33 -7.44
N GLY A 165 64.77 -16.64 -6.60
CA GLY A 165 63.46 -17.07 -6.13
C GLY A 165 62.40 -16.03 -6.55
N ILE A 166 61.25 -16.51 -7.05
CA ILE A 166 60.11 -15.67 -7.40
C ILE A 166 58.96 -16.04 -6.48
N TYR A 167 58.28 -15.03 -5.92
CA TYR A 167 57.03 -15.16 -5.25
C TYR A 167 56.09 -14.00 -5.63
N ALA A 168 54.85 -14.30 -5.88
CA ALA A 168 53.82 -13.31 -6.08
C ALA A 168 52.47 -13.78 -5.52
N GLU A 169 51.71 -12.86 -5.04
CA GLU A 169 50.37 -13.09 -4.52
C GLU A 169 49.46 -11.93 -4.92
N MET A 170 48.19 -12.21 -5.23
CA MET A 170 47.19 -11.22 -5.52
C MET A 170 46.04 -11.33 -4.53
N ILE A 171 45.68 -10.20 -3.92
CA ILE A 171 44.53 -10.07 -3.04
C ILE A 171 43.60 -9.00 -3.67
N ALA A 172 42.53 -9.44 -4.30
CA ALA A 172 41.59 -8.53 -4.92
C ALA A 172 40.82 -7.72 -3.86
N ALA A 173 40.57 -6.44 -4.11
CA ALA A 173 39.80 -5.56 -3.23
C ALA A 173 38.28 -5.87 -3.21
N LYS A 174 37.81 -6.60 -4.20
CA LYS A 174 36.47 -7.19 -4.32
C LYS A 174 36.63 -8.68 -4.59
N GLU A 175 35.55 -9.35 -4.90
CA GLU A 175 35.54 -10.79 -5.23
C GLU A 175 36.45 -11.09 -6.42
N VAL A 176 36.48 -10.18 -7.43
CA VAL A 176 37.36 -10.20 -8.60
C VAL A 176 37.94 -8.81 -8.85
N GLY A 177 39.12 -8.74 -9.48
CA GLY A 177 39.86 -7.49 -9.70
C GLY A 177 40.53 -7.38 -11.07
N GLY A 178 41.15 -6.21 -11.32
CA GLY A 178 41.94 -5.93 -12.49
C GLY A 178 43.42 -6.25 -12.34
N ASP A 179 43.89 -6.37 -11.11
CA ASP A 179 45.31 -6.67 -10.81
C ASP A 179 45.67 -8.07 -11.24
N PHE A 180 46.90 -8.22 -11.75
CA PHE A 180 47.46 -9.53 -12.03
C PHE A 180 48.98 -9.52 -12.08
N TYR A 181 49.52 -10.68 -11.92
CA TYR A 181 50.95 -10.95 -12.11
C TYR A 181 51.14 -12.15 -13.03
N ASP A 182 52.30 -12.20 -13.69
CA ASP A 182 52.72 -13.38 -14.42
C ASP A 182 54.25 -13.45 -14.50
N PHE A 183 54.78 -14.63 -14.83
CA PHE A 183 56.16 -14.79 -15.17
C PHE A 183 56.32 -15.87 -16.24
N TYR A 184 57.34 -15.68 -17.09
CA TYR A 184 57.62 -16.57 -18.22
C TYR A 184 59.10 -16.89 -18.30
N LYS A 185 59.47 -18.16 -18.41
CA LYS A 185 60.81 -18.57 -18.73
C LYS A 185 60.97 -18.56 -20.27
N LEU A 186 61.55 -17.49 -20.81
CA LEU A 186 61.71 -17.30 -22.25
C LEU A 186 62.81 -18.20 -22.82
N ASN A 187 63.87 -18.43 -22.06
CA ASN A 187 64.96 -19.35 -22.40
C ASN A 187 65.78 -19.75 -21.14
N ASN A 188 66.89 -20.40 -21.30
CA ASN A 188 67.65 -20.88 -20.13
C ASN A 188 68.30 -19.76 -19.31
N THR A 189 68.40 -18.55 -19.84
CA THR A 189 69.08 -17.42 -19.17
C THR A 189 68.13 -16.22 -18.96
N THR A 190 66.90 -16.30 -19.45
CA THR A 190 65.99 -15.15 -19.47
C THR A 190 64.64 -15.52 -18.89
N VAL A 191 64.22 -14.77 -17.89
CA VAL A 191 62.89 -14.83 -17.27
C VAL A 191 62.27 -13.44 -17.41
N ALA A 192 61.06 -13.39 -17.88
CA ALA A 192 60.21 -12.19 -17.87
C ALA A 192 59.19 -12.32 -16.73
N PHE A 193 58.96 -11.24 -16.03
CA PHE A 193 57.90 -11.12 -15.04
C PHE A 193 57.17 -9.81 -15.21
N LEU A 194 55.88 -9.80 -14.86
CA LEU A 194 55.07 -8.62 -14.92
C LEU A 194 54.13 -8.52 -13.73
N ALA A 195 53.80 -7.29 -13.31
CA ALA A 195 52.70 -6.94 -12.46
C ALA A 195 51.94 -5.81 -13.15
N ALA A 196 50.62 -5.91 -13.23
CA ALA A 196 49.80 -4.99 -13.96
C ALA A 196 48.44 -4.78 -13.24
N ASP A 197 47.87 -3.61 -13.45
CA ASP A 197 46.56 -3.22 -12.96
C ASP A 197 45.69 -2.72 -14.09
N VAL A 198 44.56 -3.36 -14.32
CA VAL A 198 43.55 -2.93 -15.30
C VAL A 198 42.60 -1.94 -14.64
N SER A 199 42.51 -0.76 -15.21
CA SER A 199 41.60 0.29 -14.72
C SER A 199 40.15 -0.21 -14.58
N GLY A 200 39.59 0.00 -13.41
CA GLY A 200 38.23 -0.42 -13.08
C GLY A 200 38.17 -1.43 -11.94
N LYS A 201 37.01 -2.00 -11.67
CA LYS A 201 36.77 -2.96 -10.57
C LYS A 201 35.71 -3.99 -10.98
N GLY A 202 35.78 -5.16 -10.36
CA GLY A 202 34.78 -6.24 -10.53
C GLY A 202 34.94 -6.97 -11.87
N ILE A 203 33.88 -7.60 -12.34
CA ILE A 203 33.88 -8.52 -13.50
C ILE A 203 34.44 -7.90 -14.77
N PRO A 204 34.09 -6.64 -15.18
CA PRO A 204 34.71 -6.07 -16.42
C PRO A 204 36.22 -5.96 -16.34
N ALA A 205 36.76 -5.48 -15.23
CA ALA A 205 38.21 -5.37 -15.04
C ALA A 205 38.89 -6.74 -15.07
N ALA A 206 38.30 -7.75 -14.43
CA ALA A 206 38.77 -9.13 -14.43
C ALA A 206 38.80 -9.72 -15.87
N MET A 207 37.78 -9.46 -16.67
CA MET A 207 37.75 -9.92 -18.06
C MET A 207 38.85 -9.27 -18.92
N PHE A 208 39.04 -7.94 -18.77
CA PHE A 208 40.13 -7.25 -19.46
C PHE A 208 41.50 -7.75 -18.98
N MET A 209 41.66 -8.02 -17.69
CA MET A 209 42.86 -8.62 -17.11
C MET A 209 43.20 -9.95 -17.80
N MET A 210 42.24 -10.87 -17.91
CA MET A 210 42.41 -12.18 -18.53
C MET A 210 42.88 -12.03 -20.01
N THR A 211 42.27 -11.10 -20.73
CA THR A 211 42.63 -10.80 -22.12
C THR A 211 44.04 -10.22 -22.22
N ALA A 212 44.34 -9.18 -21.44
CA ALA A 212 45.65 -8.54 -21.41
C ALA A 212 46.76 -9.53 -21.07
N LYS A 213 46.55 -10.33 -20.01
CA LYS A 213 47.49 -11.38 -19.58
C LYS A 213 47.80 -12.36 -20.73
N THR A 214 46.77 -12.84 -21.42
CA THR A 214 46.97 -13.79 -22.54
C THR A 214 47.75 -13.18 -23.68
N ILE A 215 47.42 -11.94 -24.11
CA ILE A 215 48.10 -11.26 -25.17
C ILE A 215 49.58 -10.99 -24.83
N ILE A 216 49.83 -10.48 -23.62
CA ILE A 216 51.21 -10.18 -23.19
C ILE A 216 52.03 -11.47 -23.14
N LYS A 217 51.45 -12.56 -22.65
CA LYS A 217 52.11 -13.87 -22.62
C LYS A 217 52.51 -14.32 -24.02
N ASP A 218 51.58 -14.33 -24.95
CA ASP A 218 51.80 -14.78 -26.33
C ASP A 218 52.89 -13.94 -27.03
N LEU A 219 52.86 -12.61 -26.83
CA LEU A 219 53.86 -11.71 -27.39
C LEU A 219 55.27 -11.93 -26.75
N ALA A 220 55.33 -12.12 -25.46
CA ALA A 220 56.60 -12.41 -24.75
C ALA A 220 57.20 -13.74 -25.20
N GLU A 221 56.40 -14.82 -25.27
CA GLU A 221 56.84 -16.15 -25.73
C GLU A 221 57.24 -16.17 -27.21
N SER A 222 56.69 -15.26 -28.05
CA SER A 222 57.12 -15.08 -29.43
C SER A 222 58.50 -14.42 -29.60
N GLY A 223 59.11 -13.98 -28.51
CA GLY A 223 60.42 -13.32 -28.50
C GLY A 223 60.35 -11.83 -28.84
N MET A 224 59.21 -11.21 -28.79
CA MET A 224 59.02 -9.77 -29.02
C MET A 224 59.75 -8.98 -27.93
N ALA A 225 60.39 -7.89 -28.30
CA ALA A 225 61.06 -7.03 -27.32
C ALA A 225 60.04 -6.34 -26.43
N VAL A 226 60.37 -6.14 -25.16
CA VAL A 226 59.47 -5.54 -24.17
C VAL A 226 58.91 -4.19 -24.62
N ASN A 227 59.69 -3.37 -25.28
CA ASN A 227 59.28 -2.06 -25.83
C ASN A 227 58.23 -2.16 -26.94
N ASP A 228 58.12 -3.29 -27.60
CA ASP A 228 57.19 -3.53 -28.70
C ASP A 228 55.88 -4.21 -28.21
N ILE A 229 55.85 -4.69 -26.95
CA ILE A 229 54.68 -5.28 -26.30
C ILE A 229 53.81 -4.20 -25.69
N PHE A 230 54.39 -3.11 -25.19
CA PHE A 230 53.74 -1.97 -24.55
C PHE A 230 53.95 -0.67 -25.35
#